data_97947203a7c298c5c65b7bd7c3567540
#
_entry.id   97947203a7c298c5c65b7bd7c3567540
#
_cell.length_a   1.000
_cell.length_b   1.000
_cell.length_c   1.000
_cell.angle_alpha   90.00
_cell.angle_beta   90.00
_cell.angle_gamma   90.00
#
_symmetry.space_group_name_H-M   'P 1'
#
loop_
_entity.id
_entity.type
_entity.pdbx_description
1 polymer ?
#
loop_
_entity_poly.entity_id
_entity_poly.type
_entity_poly.pdbx_seq_one_letter_code
_entity_poly.pdbx_strand_id
1 'polypeptide(L)'
;MSPSKPDVSDPWISSATDWPLDLLLELKGATRIAVVIPARNEERTIGGVVRLILDELNTLVDEVVVMDSLSTDQSAIIAAEAGARVYSVGEVRPDLGIRAGKGEALWKSQFVTNADVTAFIDADLTEWGPHFLRGVIGPLLANPQVQLCRGFYDRVLDVDGLVTLEGGRVTELVARPWLALFRPDLSAMVQPLAGEWAIRGSMLSSLSIPTGYGVEMSTLLDVHARFGVRAIAQVDLGRRAHRHQNIHDLGAMAVEVLAAADRRRSPTRVTSNLQSADH
;
A
#
# COMPACT_ATOMS: atom_id res chain seq x y z
N MET A 1 8.67 11.81 -28.98
CA MET A 1 8.52 10.35 -29.12
C MET A 1 7.34 9.94 -28.27
N SER A 2 6.24 9.47 -28.85
CA SER A 2 5.11 8.95 -28.07
C SER A 2 5.59 7.72 -27.33
N PRO A 3 5.27 7.57 -26.03
CA PRO A 3 5.62 6.35 -25.30
C PRO A 3 4.96 5.15 -25.99
N SER A 4 5.75 4.09 -26.21
CA SER A 4 5.26 2.83 -26.75
C SER A 4 4.14 2.32 -25.82
N LYS A 5 3.00 1.92 -26.42
CA LYS A 5 1.92 1.28 -25.67
C LYS A 5 2.51 0.09 -24.91
N PRO A 6 2.33 0.00 -23.58
CA PRO A 6 2.79 -1.14 -22.81
C PRO A 6 2.13 -2.42 -23.33
N ASP A 7 2.87 -3.52 -23.25
CA ASP A 7 2.37 -4.84 -23.59
C ASP A 7 1.11 -5.16 -22.77
N VAL A 8 0.13 -5.75 -23.41
CA VAL A 8 -1.26 -5.88 -22.94
C VAL A 8 -1.41 -6.81 -21.71
N SER A 9 -0.32 -7.46 -21.30
CA SER A 9 -0.28 -8.49 -20.25
C SER A 9 0.21 -7.99 -18.88
N ASP A 10 0.87 -6.82 -18.81
CA ASP A 10 1.57 -6.40 -17.60
C ASP A 10 0.87 -5.21 -16.89
N PRO A 11 1.07 -5.07 -15.56
CA PRO A 11 0.68 -3.87 -14.83
C PRO A 11 1.36 -2.64 -15.44
N TRP A 12 0.67 -1.52 -15.45
CA TRP A 12 1.27 -0.27 -15.93
C TRP A 12 2.40 0.17 -15.02
N ILE A 13 3.61 0.39 -15.56
CA ILE A 13 4.81 0.82 -14.83
C ILE A 13 5.17 2.24 -15.25
N SER A 14 5.44 3.10 -14.26
CA SER A 14 5.95 4.46 -14.43
C SER A 14 7.00 4.78 -13.36
N SER A 15 7.64 5.95 -13.47
CA SER A 15 8.54 6.50 -12.45
C SER A 15 7.87 7.66 -11.72
N ALA A 16 8.26 7.92 -10.48
CA ALA A 16 7.80 9.09 -9.73
C ALA A 16 8.15 10.42 -10.45
N THR A 17 9.19 10.43 -11.27
CA THR A 17 9.58 11.57 -12.11
C THR A 17 8.60 11.88 -13.23
N ASP A 18 7.76 10.94 -13.63
CA ASP A 18 6.72 11.13 -14.64
C ASP A 18 5.52 11.94 -14.10
N TRP A 19 5.49 12.20 -12.79
CA TRP A 19 4.39 12.82 -12.05
C TRP A 19 4.83 14.13 -11.38
N PRO A 20 5.22 15.18 -12.13
CA PRO A 20 5.50 16.49 -11.55
C PRO A 20 4.20 17.11 -10.99
N LEU A 21 4.34 17.99 -10.00
CA LEU A 21 3.20 18.52 -9.26
C LEU A 21 2.23 19.31 -10.14
N ASP A 22 2.74 20.11 -11.05
CA ASP A 22 1.95 20.90 -12.02
C ASP A 22 1.03 20.02 -12.89
N LEU A 23 1.56 18.94 -13.43
CA LEU A 23 0.75 17.96 -14.18
C LEU A 23 -0.34 17.34 -13.28
N LEU A 24 0.00 16.98 -12.04
CA LEU A 24 -0.98 16.40 -11.14
C LEU A 24 -2.10 17.38 -10.76
N LEU A 25 -1.80 18.66 -10.63
CA LEU A 25 -2.80 19.70 -10.36
C LEU A 25 -3.75 19.89 -11.57
N GLU A 26 -3.24 19.81 -12.78
CA GLU A 26 -4.07 19.82 -13.99
C GLU A 26 -5.00 18.59 -14.05
N LEU A 27 -4.48 17.40 -13.73
CA LEU A 27 -5.23 16.14 -13.75
C LEU A 27 -6.23 16.01 -12.59
N LYS A 28 -5.96 16.64 -11.45
CA LYS A 28 -6.77 16.52 -10.23
C LYS A 28 -8.21 16.97 -10.44
N GLY A 29 -8.42 18.13 -11.08
CA GLY A 29 -9.75 18.71 -11.23
C GLY A 29 -10.49 18.79 -9.88
N ALA A 30 -11.68 18.21 -9.83
CA ALA A 30 -12.51 18.14 -8.61
C ALA A 30 -12.23 16.90 -7.73
N THR A 31 -11.27 16.05 -8.11
CA THR A 31 -10.94 14.82 -7.36
C THR A 31 -10.43 15.14 -5.97
N ARG A 32 -11.06 14.58 -4.95
CA ARG A 32 -10.64 14.71 -3.56
C ARG A 32 -9.62 13.64 -3.23
N ILE A 33 -8.49 14.05 -2.66
CA ILE A 33 -7.37 13.19 -2.33
C ILE A 33 -7.10 13.23 -0.83
N ALA A 34 -7.16 12.07 -0.17
CA ALA A 34 -6.74 11.90 1.22
C ALA A 34 -5.41 11.13 1.29
N VAL A 35 -4.57 11.54 2.23
CA VAL A 35 -3.42 10.75 2.67
C VAL A 35 -3.73 10.17 4.04
N VAL A 36 -3.65 8.85 4.17
CA VAL A 36 -3.89 8.12 5.42
C VAL A 36 -2.58 7.51 5.91
N ILE A 37 -2.25 7.79 7.15
CA ILE A 37 -1.02 7.33 7.82
C ILE A 37 -1.41 6.47 9.00
N PRO A 38 -1.29 5.13 8.91
CA PRO A 38 -1.44 4.26 10.08
C PRO A 38 -0.22 4.43 10.98
N ALA A 39 -0.43 4.74 12.26
CA ALA A 39 0.64 4.99 13.21
C ALA A 39 0.47 4.17 14.49
N ARG A 40 1.58 3.65 15.03
CA ARG A 40 1.65 3.07 16.37
C ARG A 40 3.04 3.24 16.95
N ASN A 41 3.16 4.11 17.96
CA ASN A 41 4.42 4.41 18.65
C ASN A 41 5.50 4.94 17.68
N GLU A 42 5.14 5.97 16.90
CA GLU A 42 6.00 6.60 15.88
C GLU A 42 6.26 8.09 16.20
N GLU A 43 6.35 8.44 17.49
CA GLU A 43 6.56 9.83 17.94
C GLU A 43 7.79 10.51 17.32
N ARG A 44 8.79 9.72 16.91
CA ARG A 44 10.04 10.25 16.35
C ARG A 44 9.91 10.69 14.89
N THR A 45 8.99 10.14 14.15
CA THR A 45 8.91 10.29 12.68
C THR A 45 7.61 10.93 12.22
N ILE A 46 6.49 10.65 12.88
CA ILE A 46 5.14 11.04 12.42
C ILE A 46 5.00 12.55 12.18
N GLY A 47 5.56 13.38 13.05
CA GLY A 47 5.48 14.84 12.88
C GLY A 47 6.22 15.35 11.64
N GLY A 48 7.36 14.74 11.31
CA GLY A 48 8.10 15.04 10.08
C GLY A 48 7.34 14.60 8.83
N VAL A 49 6.73 13.41 8.88
CA VAL A 49 5.93 12.87 7.77
C VAL A 49 4.74 13.78 7.48
N VAL A 50 3.96 14.16 8.51
CA VAL A 50 2.79 15.03 8.35
C VAL A 50 3.19 16.41 7.81
N ARG A 51 4.20 17.07 8.41
CA ARG A 51 4.66 18.39 7.97
C ARG A 51 5.10 18.38 6.50
N LEU A 52 5.90 17.43 6.09
CA LEU A 52 6.37 17.36 4.70
C LEU A 52 5.20 17.26 3.71
N ILE A 53 4.15 16.50 4.03
CA ILE A 53 2.96 16.39 3.17
C ILE A 53 2.24 17.75 3.10
N LEU A 54 2.01 18.39 4.24
CA LEU A 54 1.28 19.65 4.30
C LEU A 54 2.06 20.82 3.70
N ASP A 55 3.38 20.84 3.84
CA ASP A 55 4.22 21.91 3.30
C ASP A 55 4.37 21.80 1.78
N GLU A 56 4.58 20.58 1.26
CA GLU A 56 4.96 20.35 -0.14
C GLU A 56 3.78 19.94 -1.05
N LEU A 57 2.69 19.42 -0.49
CA LEU A 57 1.59 18.85 -1.26
C LEU A 57 0.21 19.38 -0.87
N ASN A 58 0.11 20.49 -0.13
CA ASN A 58 -1.16 21.08 0.32
C ASN A 58 -2.12 21.48 -0.82
N THR A 59 -1.61 21.69 -2.02
CA THR A 59 -2.42 21.98 -3.21
C THR A 59 -2.95 20.71 -3.89
N LEU A 60 -2.25 19.59 -3.71
CA LEU A 60 -2.63 18.29 -4.27
C LEU A 60 -3.50 17.48 -3.30
N VAL A 61 -3.12 17.46 -2.02
CA VAL A 61 -3.78 16.65 -0.96
C VAL A 61 -4.81 17.51 -0.24
N ASP A 62 -6.05 17.04 -0.17
CA ASP A 62 -7.16 17.76 0.47
C ASP A 62 -7.23 17.51 1.98
N GLU A 63 -6.77 16.34 2.44
CA GLU A 63 -6.72 16.00 3.86
C GLU A 63 -5.60 15.00 4.20
N VAL A 64 -5.01 15.18 5.38
CA VAL A 64 -4.05 14.24 5.97
C VAL A 64 -4.67 13.66 7.23
N VAL A 65 -4.84 12.35 7.25
CA VAL A 65 -5.47 11.60 8.34
C VAL A 65 -4.45 10.65 8.95
N VAL A 66 -4.25 10.76 10.26
CA VAL A 66 -3.47 9.78 11.03
C VAL A 66 -4.44 8.86 11.77
N MET A 67 -4.32 7.57 11.50
CA MET A 67 -5.05 6.51 12.20
C MET A 67 -4.17 5.95 13.30
N ASP A 68 -4.39 6.44 14.52
CA ASP A 68 -3.63 6.01 15.70
C ASP A 68 -4.11 4.65 16.19
N SER A 69 -3.21 3.65 16.12
CA SER A 69 -3.46 2.27 16.54
C SER A 69 -3.16 2.05 18.02
N LEU A 70 -3.73 2.90 18.89
CA LEU A 70 -3.57 2.87 20.36
C LEU A 70 -2.10 3.04 20.78
N SER A 71 -1.46 4.08 20.29
CA SER A 71 -0.11 4.47 20.70
C SER A 71 -0.05 4.76 22.21
N THR A 72 1.07 4.41 22.83
CA THR A 72 1.34 4.66 24.25
C THR A 72 2.37 5.79 24.46
N ASP A 73 2.93 6.29 23.36
CA ASP A 73 3.84 7.42 23.29
C ASP A 73 3.09 8.71 22.86
N GLN A 74 3.81 9.74 22.42
CA GLN A 74 3.24 11.01 22.01
C GLN A 74 2.83 11.07 20.53
N SER A 75 2.77 9.94 19.80
CA SER A 75 2.50 9.90 18.35
C SER A 75 1.26 10.69 17.96
N ALA A 76 0.12 10.46 18.65
CA ALA A 76 -1.15 11.12 18.33
C ALA A 76 -1.08 12.63 18.54
N ILE A 77 -0.44 13.08 19.61
CA ILE A 77 -0.28 14.51 19.96
C ILE A 77 0.60 15.19 18.91
N ILE A 78 1.77 14.60 18.60
CA ILE A 78 2.73 15.16 17.65
C ILE A 78 2.12 15.23 16.23
N ALA A 79 1.33 14.23 15.83
CA ALA A 79 0.65 14.24 14.55
C ALA A 79 -0.40 15.37 14.46
N ALA A 80 -1.18 15.59 15.52
CA ALA A 80 -2.16 16.67 15.59
C ALA A 80 -1.49 18.05 15.58
N GLU A 81 -0.42 18.25 16.34
CA GLU A 81 0.37 19.48 16.35
C GLU A 81 1.04 19.77 15.00
N ALA A 82 1.36 18.71 14.23
CA ALA A 82 1.87 18.83 12.87
C ALA A 82 0.78 19.20 11.84
N GLY A 83 -0.51 19.18 12.22
CA GLY A 83 -1.64 19.61 11.39
C GLY A 83 -2.48 18.46 10.79
N ALA A 84 -2.23 17.21 11.14
CA ALA A 84 -3.06 16.09 10.70
C ALA A 84 -4.38 16.01 11.48
N ARG A 85 -5.41 15.44 10.85
CA ARG A 85 -6.60 14.97 11.56
C ARG A 85 -6.30 13.60 12.15
N VAL A 86 -6.30 13.52 13.47
CA VAL A 86 -5.95 12.28 14.18
C VAL A 86 -7.20 11.57 14.67
N TYR A 87 -7.28 10.27 14.43
CA TYR A 87 -8.38 9.43 14.91
C TYR A 87 -7.80 8.17 15.57
N SER A 88 -8.27 7.87 16.78
CA SER A 88 -7.97 6.60 17.41
C SER A 88 -8.79 5.47 16.78
N VAL A 89 -8.17 4.35 16.42
CA VAL A 89 -8.89 3.16 15.95
C VAL A 89 -9.91 2.65 16.96
N GLY A 90 -9.74 2.98 18.25
CA GLY A 90 -10.69 2.63 19.32
C GLY A 90 -11.97 3.44 19.27
N GLU A 91 -11.94 4.67 18.74
CA GLU A 91 -13.06 5.59 18.70
C GLU A 91 -13.83 5.53 17.37
N VAL A 92 -13.16 5.13 16.29
CA VAL A 92 -13.79 4.97 14.98
C VAL A 92 -14.59 3.68 14.94
N ARG A 93 -15.92 3.78 14.81
CA ARG A 93 -16.84 2.64 14.75
C ARG A 93 -16.61 1.65 15.90
N PRO A 94 -16.76 2.10 17.17
CA PRO A 94 -16.56 1.23 18.33
C PRO A 94 -17.56 0.06 18.37
N ASP A 95 -18.72 0.20 17.71
CA ASP A 95 -19.71 -0.85 17.51
C ASP A 95 -19.18 -2.08 16.76
N LEU A 96 -18.12 -1.92 15.94
CA LEU A 96 -17.46 -2.99 15.19
C LEU A 96 -16.29 -3.62 15.97
N GLY A 97 -16.04 -3.16 17.19
CA GLY A 97 -14.94 -3.60 18.04
C GLY A 97 -13.59 -3.00 17.65
N ILE A 98 -12.55 -3.44 18.35
CA ILE A 98 -11.16 -3.02 18.14
C ILE A 98 -10.34 -4.27 17.88
N ARG A 99 -9.57 -4.27 16.81
CA ARG A 99 -8.62 -5.33 16.49
C ARG A 99 -7.23 -4.74 16.34
N ALA A 100 -6.21 -5.51 16.70
CA ALA A 100 -4.83 -5.07 16.52
C ALA A 100 -4.39 -5.23 15.06
N GLY A 101 -3.54 -4.31 14.58
CA GLY A 101 -2.83 -4.43 13.33
C GLY A 101 -3.05 -3.28 12.33
N LYS A 102 -2.14 -3.21 11.36
CA LYS A 102 -2.13 -2.17 10.32
C LYS A 102 -3.44 -2.14 9.52
N GLY A 103 -3.94 -3.32 9.15
CA GLY A 103 -5.16 -3.43 8.36
C GLY A 103 -6.40 -2.88 9.05
N GLU A 104 -6.50 -2.95 10.37
CA GLU A 104 -7.60 -2.32 11.14
C GLU A 104 -7.59 -0.79 10.96
N ALA A 105 -6.43 -0.16 11.07
CA ALA A 105 -6.28 1.29 10.87
C ALA A 105 -6.66 1.68 9.43
N LEU A 106 -6.17 0.94 8.45
CA LEU A 106 -6.48 1.19 7.04
C LEU A 106 -7.97 0.96 6.74
N TRP A 107 -8.57 -0.08 7.29
CA TRP A 107 -10.00 -0.35 7.10
C TRP A 107 -10.88 0.72 7.76
N LYS A 108 -10.55 1.14 8.98
CA LYS A 108 -11.31 2.17 9.70
C LYS A 108 -11.17 3.57 9.10
N SER A 109 -10.10 3.83 8.35
CA SER A 109 -9.92 5.13 7.69
C SER A 109 -11.07 5.49 6.73
N GLN A 110 -11.71 4.50 6.10
CA GLN A 110 -12.86 4.72 5.22
C GLN A 110 -14.07 5.38 5.89
N PHE A 111 -14.15 5.34 7.22
CA PHE A 111 -15.26 5.95 7.97
C PHE A 111 -14.97 7.40 8.39
N VAL A 112 -13.75 7.87 8.20
CA VAL A 112 -13.32 9.22 8.62
C VAL A 112 -12.85 10.09 7.46
N THR A 113 -12.70 9.51 6.26
CA THR A 113 -12.42 10.24 5.02
C THR A 113 -13.44 9.90 3.94
N ASN A 114 -13.73 10.86 3.07
CA ASN A 114 -14.60 10.71 1.91
C ASN A 114 -13.87 11.21 0.67
N ALA A 115 -12.75 10.57 0.36
CA ALA A 115 -11.90 10.91 -0.76
C ALA A 115 -12.17 10.03 -1.98
N ASP A 116 -12.03 10.59 -3.19
CA ASP A 116 -12.09 9.85 -4.44
C ASP A 116 -10.85 8.97 -4.65
N VAL A 117 -9.71 9.44 -4.11
CA VAL A 117 -8.42 8.72 -4.07
C VAL A 117 -7.87 8.78 -2.66
N THR A 118 -7.56 7.62 -2.11
CA THR A 118 -6.87 7.50 -0.81
C THR A 118 -5.46 6.96 -1.04
N ALA A 119 -4.47 7.71 -0.63
CA ALA A 119 -3.07 7.28 -0.60
C ALA A 119 -2.69 6.86 0.81
N PHE A 120 -1.95 5.77 0.93
CA PHE A 120 -1.41 5.26 2.19
C PHE A 120 0.10 5.39 2.18
N ILE A 121 0.65 5.79 3.33
CA ILE A 121 2.08 5.92 3.54
C ILE A 121 2.41 5.52 4.98
N ASP A 122 3.55 4.88 5.18
CA ASP A 122 3.98 4.44 6.50
C ASP A 122 4.41 5.64 7.38
N ALA A 123 4.19 5.53 8.69
CA ALA A 123 4.52 6.59 9.66
C ALA A 123 6.01 6.64 10.04
N ASP A 124 6.77 5.57 9.78
CA ASP A 124 8.17 5.40 10.18
C ASP A 124 9.20 5.88 9.13
N LEU A 125 8.76 6.65 8.15
CA LEU A 125 9.61 7.13 7.06
C LEU A 125 10.61 8.18 7.54
N THR A 126 11.89 7.96 7.22
CA THR A 126 12.98 8.88 7.52
C THR A 126 13.64 9.48 6.29
N GLU A 127 13.82 8.66 5.24
CA GLU A 127 14.38 9.08 3.95
C GLU A 127 13.33 8.88 2.87
N TRP A 128 12.54 9.92 2.63
CA TRP A 128 11.48 9.94 1.65
C TRP A 128 11.22 11.38 1.19
N GLY A 129 10.39 11.57 0.18
CA GLY A 129 10.04 12.89 -0.31
C GLY A 129 8.66 12.95 -0.94
N PRO A 130 8.18 14.14 -1.35
CA PRO A 130 6.87 14.35 -1.94
C PRO A 130 6.61 13.50 -3.18
N HIS A 131 7.67 13.09 -3.86
CA HIS A 131 7.60 12.23 -5.05
C HIS A 131 6.99 10.85 -4.76
N PHE A 132 7.03 10.36 -3.51
CA PHE A 132 6.39 9.10 -3.14
C PHE A 132 4.86 9.19 -3.31
N LEU A 133 4.25 10.21 -2.73
CA LEU A 133 2.80 10.43 -2.85
C LEU A 133 2.41 10.84 -4.27
N ARG A 134 3.17 11.74 -4.91
CA ARG A 134 2.93 12.11 -6.31
C ARG A 134 2.96 10.87 -7.22
N GLY A 135 3.94 9.99 -7.01
CA GLY A 135 4.09 8.76 -7.75
C GLY A 135 2.87 7.84 -7.64
N VAL A 136 2.44 7.53 -6.42
CA VAL A 136 1.31 6.59 -6.25
C VAL A 136 -0.06 7.20 -6.60
N ILE A 137 -0.22 8.52 -6.54
CA ILE A 137 -1.45 9.24 -6.88
C ILE A 137 -1.57 9.41 -8.41
N GLY A 138 -0.46 9.72 -9.09
CA GLY A 138 -0.44 10.10 -10.51
C GLY A 138 -1.16 9.14 -11.44
N PRO A 139 -0.90 7.82 -11.42
CA PRO A 139 -1.58 6.86 -12.28
C PRO A 139 -3.10 6.83 -12.11
N LEU A 140 -3.61 7.07 -10.88
CA LEU A 140 -5.05 7.11 -10.64
C LEU A 140 -5.69 8.37 -11.22
N LEU A 141 -5.00 9.50 -11.19
CA LEU A 141 -5.50 10.74 -11.80
C LEU A 141 -5.47 10.65 -13.33
N ALA A 142 -4.40 10.11 -13.90
CA ALA A 142 -4.19 10.06 -15.35
C ALA A 142 -5.05 9.01 -16.06
N ASN A 143 -5.42 7.92 -15.38
CA ASN A 143 -6.16 6.82 -16.01
C ASN A 143 -7.33 6.35 -15.15
N PRO A 144 -8.59 6.58 -15.59
CA PRO A 144 -9.78 6.16 -14.84
C PRO A 144 -9.92 4.64 -14.69
N GLN A 145 -9.23 3.84 -15.51
CA GLN A 145 -9.23 2.38 -15.38
C GLN A 145 -8.36 1.88 -14.23
N VAL A 146 -7.33 2.65 -13.83
CA VAL A 146 -6.48 2.29 -12.69
C VAL A 146 -7.27 2.43 -11.39
N GLN A 147 -7.33 1.34 -10.64
CA GLN A 147 -8.01 1.25 -9.35
C GLN A 147 -7.03 1.23 -8.18
N LEU A 148 -5.82 0.71 -8.40
CA LEU A 148 -4.76 0.55 -7.41
C LEU A 148 -3.42 0.94 -8.02
N CYS A 149 -2.62 1.72 -7.29
CA CYS A 149 -1.22 1.97 -7.61
C CYS A 149 -0.34 1.53 -6.44
N ARG A 150 0.72 0.79 -6.73
CA ARG A 150 1.76 0.36 -5.77
C ARG A 150 3.06 1.07 -6.04
N GLY A 151 3.67 1.62 -4.99
CA GLY A 151 5.05 2.05 -5.06
C GLY A 151 6.00 0.85 -5.05
N PHE A 152 7.16 1.00 -5.69
CA PHE A 152 8.30 0.13 -5.46
C PHE A 152 9.57 0.98 -5.42
N TYR A 153 10.58 0.51 -4.73
CA TYR A 153 11.83 1.24 -4.51
C TYR A 153 12.96 0.27 -4.20
N ASP A 154 14.19 0.71 -4.48
CA ASP A 154 15.38 0.01 -4.04
C ASP A 154 15.53 0.19 -2.52
N ARG A 155 15.56 -0.93 -1.80
CA ARG A 155 15.81 -0.93 -0.35
C ARG A 155 17.30 -0.90 -0.11
N VAL A 156 17.77 0.21 0.44
CA VAL A 156 19.17 0.38 0.83
C VAL A 156 19.31 -0.11 2.26
N LEU A 157 20.06 -1.18 2.46
CA LEU A 157 20.52 -1.65 3.77
C LEU A 157 21.98 -1.24 3.93
N ASP A 158 22.25 -0.39 4.88
CA ASP A 158 23.61 -0.11 5.32
C ASP A 158 23.91 -1.01 6.54
N VAL A 159 24.72 -2.03 6.31
CA VAL A 159 25.24 -2.89 7.37
C VAL A 159 26.76 -2.65 7.44
N ASP A 160 27.20 -1.90 8.44
CA ASP A 160 28.61 -1.60 8.68
C ASP A 160 29.35 -0.98 7.47
N GLY A 161 28.67 -0.09 6.71
CA GLY A 161 29.23 0.55 5.51
C GLY A 161 29.14 -0.30 4.23
N LEU A 162 28.55 -1.49 4.30
CA LEU A 162 28.22 -2.29 3.13
C LEU A 162 26.76 -2.01 2.71
N VAL A 163 26.60 -1.30 1.59
CA VAL A 163 25.30 -1.02 1.01
C VAL A 163 24.85 -2.22 0.22
N THR A 164 23.79 -2.93 0.67
CA THR A 164 23.16 -4.00 -0.09
C THR A 164 21.76 -3.55 -0.54
N LEU A 165 21.41 -3.87 -1.77
CA LEU A 165 20.05 -3.70 -2.29
C LEU A 165 19.30 -5.01 -2.03
N GLU A 166 18.53 -5.04 -0.94
CA GLU A 166 17.69 -6.20 -0.63
C GLU A 166 16.21 -5.84 -0.69
N GLY A 167 15.44 -6.60 -1.45
CA GLY A 167 13.99 -6.60 -1.38
C GLY A 167 13.48 -6.98 0.01
N GLY A 168 12.23 -6.64 0.36
CA GLY A 168 11.64 -7.09 1.62
C GLY A 168 11.62 -8.62 1.69
N ARG A 169 12.19 -9.21 2.72
CA ARG A 169 12.30 -10.68 2.87
C ARG A 169 10.96 -11.41 2.72
N VAL A 170 9.87 -10.87 3.28
CA VAL A 170 8.52 -11.44 3.10
C VAL A 170 8.03 -11.25 1.66
N THR A 171 8.38 -10.16 1.01
CA THR A 171 8.08 -9.96 -0.42
C THR A 171 8.75 -11.04 -1.27
N GLU A 172 10.07 -11.23 -1.12
CA GLU A 172 10.84 -12.13 -1.96
C GLU A 172 10.62 -13.62 -1.64
N LEU A 173 10.45 -13.97 -0.34
CA LEU A 173 10.37 -15.37 0.08
C LEU A 173 8.92 -15.87 0.20
N VAL A 174 7.92 -15.00 0.21
CA VAL A 174 6.51 -15.38 0.41
C VAL A 174 5.61 -14.84 -0.69
N ALA A 175 5.49 -13.51 -0.84
CA ALA A 175 4.49 -12.92 -1.72
C ALA A 175 4.78 -13.21 -3.20
N ARG A 176 5.99 -12.94 -3.68
CA ARG A 176 6.36 -13.18 -5.09
C ARG A 176 6.28 -14.65 -5.49
N PRO A 177 6.82 -15.62 -4.72
CA PRO A 177 6.66 -17.05 -5.02
C PRO A 177 5.18 -17.47 -5.03
N TRP A 178 4.37 -16.97 -4.10
CA TRP A 178 2.96 -17.30 -4.09
C TRP A 178 2.25 -16.75 -5.33
N LEU A 179 2.52 -15.48 -5.71
CA LEU A 179 1.96 -14.90 -6.94
C LEU A 179 2.38 -15.67 -8.17
N ALA A 180 3.65 -16.01 -8.31
CA ALA A 180 4.15 -16.78 -9.45
C ALA A 180 3.45 -18.14 -9.60
N LEU A 181 3.12 -18.80 -8.49
CA LEU A 181 2.45 -20.09 -8.49
C LEU A 181 0.93 -20.01 -8.74
N PHE A 182 0.26 -19.02 -8.18
CA PHE A 182 -1.21 -18.99 -8.11
C PHE A 182 -1.85 -17.83 -8.87
N ARG A 183 -1.07 -16.82 -9.25
CA ARG A 183 -1.47 -15.64 -10.03
C ARG A 183 -0.32 -15.20 -10.95
N PRO A 184 0.03 -16.03 -11.96
CA PRO A 184 1.19 -15.77 -12.81
C PRO A 184 1.10 -14.44 -13.56
N ASP A 185 -0.09 -13.93 -13.82
CA ASP A 185 -0.36 -12.61 -14.39
C ASP A 185 0.00 -11.43 -13.47
N LEU A 186 0.19 -11.69 -12.17
CA LEU A 186 0.75 -10.74 -11.19
C LEU A 186 2.24 -10.99 -10.89
N SER A 187 2.90 -11.90 -11.58
CA SER A 187 4.33 -12.20 -11.32
C SER A 187 5.26 -11.03 -11.62
N ALA A 188 4.82 -10.09 -12.49
CA ALA A 188 5.53 -8.84 -12.79
C ALA A 188 5.43 -7.78 -11.68
N MET A 189 4.68 -8.03 -10.59
CA MET A 189 4.65 -7.12 -9.44
C MET A 189 6.01 -7.10 -8.73
N VAL A 190 6.63 -5.91 -8.70
CA VAL A 190 7.97 -5.73 -8.11
C VAL A 190 7.89 -5.81 -6.59
N GLN A 191 7.03 -4.98 -5.97
CA GLN A 191 6.82 -4.96 -4.51
C GLN A 191 5.34 -5.07 -4.16
N PRO A 192 4.76 -6.27 -4.21
CA PRO A 192 3.33 -6.48 -3.93
C PRO A 192 2.91 -6.10 -2.50
N LEU A 193 3.86 -6.03 -1.56
CA LEU A 193 3.66 -5.68 -0.16
C LEU A 193 4.19 -4.27 0.20
N ALA A 194 4.32 -3.36 -0.79
CA ALA A 194 4.74 -1.99 -0.51
C ALA A 194 3.74 -1.27 0.40
N GLY A 195 4.25 -0.53 1.39
CA GLY A 195 3.45 0.28 2.32
C GLY A 195 2.94 1.58 1.70
N GLU A 196 3.58 2.04 0.63
CA GLU A 196 3.24 3.24 -0.12
C GLU A 196 2.37 2.85 -1.33
N TRP A 197 1.10 3.20 -1.28
CA TRP A 197 0.15 2.87 -2.33
C TRP A 197 -1.07 3.79 -2.32
N ALA A 198 -1.80 3.83 -3.42
CA ALA A 198 -3.04 4.58 -3.51
C ALA A 198 -4.13 3.75 -4.20
N ILE A 199 -5.38 4.04 -3.85
CA ILE A 199 -6.56 3.32 -4.33
C ILE A 199 -7.72 4.29 -4.52
N ARG A 200 -8.63 3.96 -5.44
CA ARG A 200 -9.89 4.69 -5.53
C ARG A 200 -10.77 4.46 -4.30
N GLY A 201 -11.37 5.53 -3.78
CA GLY A 201 -12.21 5.46 -2.58
C GLY A 201 -13.39 4.49 -2.75
N SER A 202 -14.02 4.47 -3.91
CA SER A 202 -15.10 3.52 -4.23
C SER A 202 -14.64 2.06 -4.17
N MET A 203 -13.38 1.79 -4.54
CA MET A 203 -12.81 0.45 -4.42
C MET A 203 -12.49 0.13 -2.97
N LEU A 204 -11.84 1.05 -2.23
CA LEU A 204 -11.48 0.85 -0.82
C LEU A 204 -12.69 0.46 0.03
N SER A 205 -13.81 1.15 -0.13
CA SER A 205 -15.05 0.89 0.64
C SER A 205 -15.69 -0.47 0.34
N SER A 206 -15.33 -1.11 -0.75
CA SER A 206 -15.86 -2.40 -1.18
C SER A 206 -14.95 -3.60 -0.84
N LEU A 207 -13.76 -3.34 -0.25
CA LEU A 207 -12.80 -4.38 0.08
C LEU A 207 -13.11 -5.08 1.41
N SER A 208 -12.76 -6.36 1.46
CA SER A 208 -12.67 -7.12 2.71
C SER A 208 -11.22 -7.09 3.22
N ILE A 209 -10.89 -6.10 4.03
CA ILE A 209 -9.52 -5.87 4.51
C ILE A 209 -9.26 -6.71 5.76
N PRO A 210 -8.21 -7.56 5.78
CA PRO A 210 -7.78 -8.26 7.00
C PRO A 210 -7.17 -7.26 7.99
N THR A 211 -7.23 -7.57 9.26
CA THR A 211 -6.81 -6.65 10.35
C THR A 211 -5.31 -6.43 10.44
N GLY A 212 -4.50 -7.40 10.01
CA GLY A 212 -3.03 -7.39 10.17
C GLY A 212 -2.26 -7.02 8.89
N TYR A 213 -1.09 -7.63 8.75
CA TYR A 213 -0.14 -7.40 7.65
C TYR A 213 -0.53 -8.02 6.30
N GLY A 214 -1.67 -8.68 6.22
CA GLY A 214 -2.17 -9.21 4.95
C GLY A 214 -2.88 -8.18 4.08
N VAL A 215 -2.99 -6.92 4.49
CA VAL A 215 -3.78 -5.88 3.82
C VAL A 215 -3.28 -5.58 2.41
N GLU A 216 -1.98 -5.46 2.21
CA GLU A 216 -1.39 -5.18 0.91
C GLU A 216 -1.66 -6.33 -0.07
N MET A 217 -1.41 -7.57 0.36
CA MET A 217 -1.66 -8.75 -0.46
C MET A 217 -3.14 -8.92 -0.81
N SER A 218 -4.03 -8.74 0.19
CA SER A 218 -5.47 -8.87 -0.02
C SER A 218 -6.01 -7.82 -0.99
N THR A 219 -5.59 -6.56 -0.83
CA THR A 219 -6.01 -5.45 -1.69
C THR A 219 -5.59 -5.69 -3.14
N LEU A 220 -4.34 -6.14 -3.36
CA LEU A 220 -3.83 -6.48 -4.68
C LEU A 220 -4.70 -7.58 -5.34
N LEU A 221 -4.95 -8.67 -4.62
CA LEU A 221 -5.71 -9.81 -5.13
C LEU A 221 -7.19 -9.46 -5.38
N ASP A 222 -7.80 -8.65 -4.53
CA ASP A 222 -9.21 -8.24 -4.68
C ASP A 222 -9.41 -7.29 -5.88
N VAL A 223 -8.49 -6.34 -6.09
CA VAL A 223 -8.52 -5.47 -7.28
C VAL A 223 -8.27 -6.28 -8.55
N HIS A 224 -7.29 -7.17 -8.53
CA HIS A 224 -7.01 -8.06 -9.65
C HIS A 224 -8.21 -8.95 -10.01
N ALA A 225 -8.85 -9.56 -9.02
CA ALA A 225 -9.98 -10.44 -9.24
C ALA A 225 -11.20 -9.74 -9.86
N ARG A 226 -11.38 -8.42 -9.58
CA ARG A 226 -12.52 -7.64 -10.06
C ARG A 226 -12.28 -6.95 -11.40
N PHE A 227 -11.06 -6.47 -11.62
CA PHE A 227 -10.75 -5.57 -12.74
C PHE A 227 -9.58 -6.05 -13.62
N GLY A 228 -8.91 -7.12 -13.22
CA GLY A 228 -7.74 -7.65 -13.91
C GLY A 228 -6.47 -6.83 -13.66
N VAL A 229 -5.37 -7.29 -14.25
CA VAL A 229 -4.02 -6.73 -14.05
C VAL A 229 -3.91 -5.27 -14.53
N ARG A 230 -4.66 -4.87 -15.55
CA ARG A 230 -4.63 -3.51 -16.11
C ARG A 230 -5.18 -2.43 -15.19
N ALA A 231 -5.94 -2.81 -14.16
CA ALA A 231 -6.42 -1.89 -13.14
C ALA A 231 -5.38 -1.60 -12.05
N ILE A 232 -4.18 -2.18 -12.19
CA ILE A 232 -3.10 -2.04 -11.24
C ILE A 232 -1.94 -1.32 -11.92
N ALA A 233 -1.42 -0.29 -11.25
CA ALA A 233 -0.21 0.43 -11.65
C ALA A 233 0.91 0.18 -10.64
N GLN A 234 2.15 0.30 -11.09
CA GLN A 234 3.35 0.30 -10.26
C GLN A 234 4.17 1.57 -10.56
N VAL A 235 4.76 2.15 -9.54
CA VAL A 235 5.60 3.34 -9.67
C VAL A 235 6.92 3.14 -8.97
N ASP A 236 8.00 3.37 -9.71
CA ASP A 236 9.34 3.45 -9.16
C ASP A 236 9.48 4.75 -8.34
N LEU A 237 9.67 4.61 -7.03
CA LEU A 237 9.84 5.69 -6.08
C LEU A 237 11.33 5.99 -5.80
N GLY A 238 12.25 5.28 -6.46
CA GLY A 238 13.70 5.44 -6.29
C GLY A 238 14.25 4.65 -5.11
N ARG A 239 14.83 5.34 -4.12
CA ARG A 239 15.51 4.70 -2.98
C ARG A 239 14.80 5.01 -1.67
N ARG A 240 14.78 4.03 -0.77
CA ARG A 240 14.27 4.18 0.60
C ARG A 240 15.23 3.53 1.60
N ALA A 241 15.61 4.27 2.65
CA ALA A 241 16.27 3.67 3.81
C ALA A 241 15.31 2.79 4.61
N HIS A 242 15.81 1.69 5.15
CA HIS A 242 14.99 0.70 5.85
C HIS A 242 15.56 0.37 7.22
N ARG A 243 14.68 0.18 8.22
CA ARG A 243 15.06 -0.36 9.52
C ARG A 243 15.03 -1.90 9.49
N HIS A 244 15.98 -2.53 10.18
CA HIS A 244 15.99 -3.98 10.36
C HIS A 244 14.81 -4.42 11.23
N GLN A 245 13.98 -5.34 10.72
CA GLN A 245 13.03 -6.11 11.52
C GLN A 245 13.63 -7.47 11.88
N ASN A 246 13.32 -7.96 13.09
CA ASN A 246 13.74 -9.27 13.55
C ASN A 246 13.11 -10.39 12.68
N ILE A 247 13.85 -11.48 12.45
CA ILE A 247 13.39 -12.60 11.62
C ILE A 247 12.12 -13.27 12.17
N HIS A 248 11.93 -13.28 13.48
CA HIS A 248 10.74 -13.84 14.12
C HIS A 248 9.49 -13.00 13.83
N ASP A 249 9.60 -11.68 13.85
CA ASP A 249 8.51 -10.77 13.51
C ASP A 249 8.11 -10.91 12.03
N LEU A 250 9.10 -11.12 11.15
CA LEU A 250 8.87 -11.41 9.74
C LEU A 250 8.15 -12.75 9.52
N GLY A 251 8.41 -13.74 10.37
CA GLY A 251 7.70 -15.03 10.35
C GLY A 251 6.21 -14.86 10.62
N ALA A 252 5.85 -14.09 11.66
CA ALA A 252 4.46 -13.78 11.98
C ALA A 252 3.77 -13.02 10.85
N MET A 253 4.44 -12.01 10.29
CA MET A 253 3.96 -11.26 9.13
C MET A 253 3.73 -12.17 7.91
N ALA A 254 4.64 -13.10 7.64
CA ALA A 254 4.54 -14.06 6.53
C ALA A 254 3.29 -14.94 6.66
N VAL A 255 2.95 -15.39 7.87
CA VAL A 255 1.73 -16.17 8.13
C VAL A 255 0.48 -15.36 7.79
N GLU A 256 0.41 -14.10 8.19
CA GLU A 256 -0.74 -13.23 7.89
C GLU A 256 -0.88 -12.97 6.39
N VAL A 257 0.23 -12.72 5.69
CA VAL A 257 0.25 -12.54 4.23
C VAL A 257 -0.24 -13.81 3.53
N LEU A 258 0.27 -14.98 3.91
CA LEU A 258 -0.17 -16.25 3.36
C LEU A 258 -1.64 -16.53 3.65
N ALA A 259 -2.11 -16.28 4.85
CA ALA A 259 -3.52 -16.46 5.21
C ALA A 259 -4.45 -15.55 4.40
N ALA A 260 -4.04 -14.29 4.15
CA ALA A 260 -4.79 -13.37 3.32
C ALA A 260 -4.85 -13.81 1.86
N ALA A 261 -3.74 -14.34 1.34
CA ALA A 261 -3.62 -14.84 -0.01
C ALA A 261 -4.40 -16.14 -0.23
N ASP A 262 -4.31 -17.09 0.71
CA ASP A 262 -4.99 -18.38 0.60
C ASP A 262 -6.53 -18.26 0.61
N ARG A 263 -7.07 -17.34 1.40
CA ARG A 263 -8.52 -17.03 1.39
C ARG A 263 -9.02 -16.53 0.03
N ARG A 264 -8.13 -16.05 -0.83
CA ARG A 264 -8.40 -15.52 -2.18
C ARG A 264 -7.93 -16.45 -3.29
N ARG A 265 -7.42 -17.61 -2.91
CA ARG A 265 -7.07 -18.66 -3.87
C ARG A 265 -8.34 -19.26 -4.43
N SER A 266 -8.50 -19.24 -5.77
CA SER A 266 -9.56 -19.99 -6.42
C SER A 266 -9.44 -21.47 -6.06
N PRO A 267 -10.52 -22.20 -5.75
CA PRO A 267 -10.43 -23.61 -5.48
C PRO A 267 -9.78 -24.31 -6.68
N THR A 268 -8.64 -24.94 -6.45
CA THR A 268 -7.99 -25.79 -7.45
C THR A 268 -8.97 -26.93 -7.74
N ARG A 269 -9.46 -27.07 -8.98
CA ARG A 269 -10.14 -28.27 -9.37
C ARG A 269 -9.11 -29.40 -9.29
N VAL A 270 -9.17 -30.19 -8.25
CA VAL A 270 -8.52 -31.49 -8.22
C VAL A 270 -9.28 -32.34 -9.19
N THR A 271 -8.79 -32.47 -10.41
CA THR A 271 -9.21 -33.55 -11.31
C THR A 271 -8.66 -34.83 -10.68
N SER A 272 -9.50 -35.50 -9.90
CA SER A 272 -9.22 -36.87 -9.48
C SER A 272 -9.28 -37.76 -10.72
N ASN A 273 -8.15 -37.96 -11.38
CA ASN A 273 -7.95 -39.09 -12.28
C ASN A 273 -7.79 -40.36 -11.41
N LEU A 274 -8.85 -40.76 -10.73
CA LEU A 274 -9.07 -42.13 -10.33
C LEU A 274 -9.70 -42.82 -11.54
N GLN A 275 -8.88 -43.17 -12.50
CA GLN A 275 -9.21 -44.27 -13.39
C GLN A 275 -9.18 -45.54 -12.55
N SER A 276 -10.36 -46.10 -12.31
CA SER A 276 -10.56 -47.46 -11.87
C SER A 276 -9.74 -48.42 -12.74
N ALA A 277 -8.72 -49.01 -12.16
CA ALA A 277 -8.12 -50.23 -12.69
C ALA A 277 -9.02 -51.36 -12.17
N ASP A 278 -10.07 -51.68 -12.93
CA ASP A 278 -10.70 -52.99 -12.91
C ASP A 278 -9.81 -53.89 -13.79
N HIS A 279 -9.10 -54.84 -13.13
CA HIS A 279 -8.88 -56.23 -13.59
C HIS A 279 -8.38 -57.07 -12.44
#